data_b78e2c19ad086082d6af7952c5e65d6b
#
_entry.id   b78e2c19ad086082d6af7952c5e65d6b
#
_cell.length_a   1.000
_cell.length_b   1.000
_cell.length_c   1.000
_cell.angle_alpha   90.00
_cell.angle_beta   90.00
_cell.angle_gamma   90.00
#
_symmetry.space_group_name_H-M   'P 1'
#
loop_
_entity.id
_entity.type
_entity.pdbx_description
1 polymer ?
#
loop_
_entity_poly.entity_id
_entity_poly.type
_entity_poly.pdbx_seq_one_letter_code
_entity_poly.pdbx_strand_id
1 'polypeptide(L)'
;MKEVIMKKSLFWLALIVGTVALIGSCAKKDDATTAATTCVTSTTASGSTTVGSQTLSGVYVSECDTTQFQAAANTYYFPADTLSGRAVIVVTGDTSFSDEMHMFTDTSCSTRSGTIKNGRDNVTVGSASGDNYQVTYNSTSFKATAYTTVARDNITAHVIGNISDIDLTTLGQESSHGGDNAAYKNLWSVTSTTYQKGEELDNGTQPTAIDSFTYTKSCE
;
A
#
# COMPACT_ATOMS: atom_id res chain seq x y z
N MET A 1 0.26 -0.42 -29.05
CA MET A 1 -0.67 -0.39 -27.91
C MET A 1 -0.88 -1.75 -27.20
N LYS A 2 -0.30 -2.87 -27.66
CA LYS A 2 -0.45 -4.20 -26.99
C LYS A 2 0.70 -4.58 -26.06
N GLU A 3 1.82 -3.88 -26.06
CA GLU A 3 3.00 -4.24 -25.24
C GLU A 3 3.03 -3.64 -23.84
N VAL A 4 2.28 -2.57 -23.58
CA VAL A 4 2.30 -1.86 -22.29
C VAL A 4 1.47 -2.61 -21.24
N ILE A 5 0.46 -3.36 -21.66
CA ILE A 5 -0.44 -4.08 -20.75
C ILE A 5 0.24 -5.32 -20.16
N MET A 6 1.15 -5.96 -20.91
CA MET A 6 1.81 -7.21 -20.47
C MET A 6 2.91 -6.98 -19.41
N LYS A 7 3.38 -5.75 -19.23
CA LYS A 7 4.43 -5.42 -18.24
C LYS A 7 3.89 -5.13 -16.84
N LYS A 8 2.61 -4.80 -16.70
CA LYS A 8 1.97 -4.56 -15.40
C LYS A 8 1.68 -5.87 -14.63
N SER A 9 1.47 -6.97 -15.36
CA SER A 9 1.18 -8.29 -14.78
C SER A 9 2.39 -8.94 -14.08
N LEU A 10 3.61 -8.62 -14.49
CA LEU A 10 4.83 -9.22 -13.95
C LEU A 10 5.23 -8.67 -12.58
N PHE A 11 4.71 -7.51 -12.20
CA PHE A 11 5.05 -6.87 -10.93
C PHE A 11 4.51 -7.64 -9.72
N TRP A 12 3.32 -8.19 -9.85
CA TRP A 12 2.69 -8.95 -8.76
C TRP A 12 3.18 -10.39 -8.65
N LEU A 13 3.74 -10.95 -9.73
CA LEU A 13 4.26 -12.32 -9.73
C LEU A 13 5.58 -12.47 -8.98
N ALA A 14 6.35 -11.41 -8.81
CA ALA A 14 7.59 -11.42 -8.04
C ALA A 14 7.39 -11.46 -6.52
N LEU A 15 6.17 -11.20 -6.05
CA LEU A 15 5.83 -11.13 -4.63
C LEU A 15 5.48 -12.50 -4.00
N ILE A 16 5.42 -13.57 -4.78
CA ILE A 16 4.79 -14.85 -4.35
C ILE A 16 5.80 -15.91 -3.87
N VAL A 17 7.10 -15.69 -3.91
CA VAL A 17 8.06 -16.77 -3.56
C VAL A 17 8.81 -16.46 -2.27
N GLY A 18 8.33 -16.97 -1.18
CA GLY A 18 9.13 -16.99 0.03
C GLY A 18 8.37 -17.26 1.31
N THR A 19 7.82 -18.46 1.43
CA THR A 19 7.35 -18.99 2.72
C THR A 19 8.53 -19.43 3.59
N VAL A 20 8.34 -19.31 4.88
CA VAL A 20 8.73 -20.18 5.98
C VAL A 20 9.44 -19.50 7.14
N ALA A 21 8.69 -19.46 8.20
CA ALA A 21 8.97 -19.95 9.55
C ALA A 21 9.75 -19.11 10.58
N LEU A 22 8.99 -18.88 11.64
CA LEU A 22 9.35 -19.09 13.06
C LEU A 22 10.22 -18.02 13.75
N ILE A 23 9.81 -17.46 14.81
CA ILE A 23 9.75 -17.87 16.20
C ILE A 23 9.46 -16.66 17.07
N GLY A 24 8.59 -16.87 18.04
CA GLY A 24 8.18 -15.89 19.01
C GLY A 24 9.32 -15.36 19.89
N SER A 25 9.17 -14.12 20.25
CA SER A 25 9.82 -13.57 21.44
C SER A 25 8.77 -12.78 22.22
N CYS A 26 8.36 -13.33 23.36
CA CYS A 26 7.67 -12.56 24.40
C CYS A 26 8.61 -11.47 24.89
N ALA A 27 8.29 -10.21 24.59
CA ALA A 27 8.87 -9.08 25.28
C ALA A 27 7.82 -8.47 26.20
N LYS A 28 8.23 -8.22 27.44
CA LYS A 28 7.48 -7.70 28.55
C LYS A 28 6.79 -6.38 28.22
N LYS A 29 5.56 -6.27 28.71
CA LYS A 29 4.78 -5.06 28.82
C LYS A 29 5.44 -4.13 29.83
N ASP A 30 6.13 -3.11 29.38
CA ASP A 30 6.51 -1.96 30.18
C ASP A 30 5.54 -0.82 29.88
N ASP A 31 5.00 -0.23 30.94
CA ASP A 31 4.14 0.96 30.90
C ASP A 31 4.86 2.10 30.18
N ALA A 32 4.57 2.29 28.90
CA ALA A 32 5.06 3.41 28.13
C ALA A 32 4.04 4.54 28.23
N THR A 33 4.45 5.62 28.89
CA THR A 33 3.90 6.97 28.74
C THR A 33 3.50 7.18 27.27
N THR A 34 2.22 7.49 27.03
CA THR A 34 1.65 7.68 25.70
C THR A 34 2.33 8.88 25.02
N ALA A 35 3.45 8.67 24.39
CA ALA A 35 3.96 9.58 23.38
C ALA A 35 2.93 9.58 22.25
N ALA A 36 2.42 10.75 21.89
CA ALA A 36 1.52 10.91 20.75
C ALA A 36 2.19 10.22 19.54
N THR A 37 1.65 9.08 19.15
CA THR A 37 2.18 8.28 18.04
C THR A 37 1.97 9.10 16.77
N THR A 38 3.01 9.73 16.26
CA THR A 38 2.94 10.43 15.00
C THR A 38 2.54 9.40 13.93
N CYS A 39 1.42 9.64 13.27
CA CYS A 39 0.93 8.73 12.25
C CYS A 39 1.96 8.60 11.12
N VAL A 40 2.17 7.39 10.62
CA VAL A 40 3.22 7.08 9.64
C VAL A 40 2.99 7.73 8.27
N THR A 41 1.79 8.24 8.02
CA THR A 41 1.41 8.90 6.77
C THR A 41 0.95 10.33 6.98
N SER A 42 1.08 11.16 5.94
CA SER A 42 0.50 12.50 5.85
C SER A 42 -0.95 12.50 5.34
N THR A 43 -1.46 11.35 4.86
CA THR A 43 -2.85 11.22 4.43
C THR A 43 -3.75 11.23 5.66
N THR A 44 -4.75 12.11 5.65
CA THR A 44 -5.71 12.23 6.76
C THR A 44 -6.72 11.10 6.69
N ALA A 45 -6.83 10.34 7.77
CA ALA A 45 -7.91 9.38 7.94
C ALA A 45 -9.23 10.09 8.25
N SER A 46 -10.34 9.58 7.70
CA SER A 46 -11.69 10.08 7.96
C SER A 46 -12.73 9.03 7.56
N GLY A 47 -13.91 9.08 8.17
CA GLY A 47 -15.00 8.14 7.88
C GLY A 47 -14.69 6.70 8.29
N SER A 48 -15.51 5.78 7.81
CA SER A 48 -15.36 4.35 8.10
C SER A 48 -16.10 3.48 7.08
N THR A 49 -15.56 2.30 6.79
CA THR A 49 -16.20 1.31 5.90
C THR A 49 -16.61 0.09 6.72
N THR A 50 -17.85 -0.33 6.61
CA THR A 50 -18.33 -1.58 7.24
C THR A 50 -18.01 -2.78 6.37
N VAL A 51 -17.31 -3.77 6.93
CA VAL A 51 -16.94 -5.03 6.28
C VAL A 51 -17.46 -6.19 7.13
N GLY A 52 -18.59 -6.76 6.73
CA GLY A 52 -19.31 -7.73 7.54
C GLY A 52 -19.81 -7.13 8.87
N SER A 53 -19.35 -7.68 9.99
CA SER A 53 -19.62 -7.15 11.33
C SER A 53 -18.55 -6.20 11.86
N GLN A 54 -17.50 -5.93 11.09
CA GLN A 54 -16.37 -5.10 11.49
C GLN A 54 -16.46 -3.71 10.87
N THR A 55 -15.85 -2.74 11.54
CA THR A 55 -15.69 -1.38 11.03
C THR A 55 -14.22 -1.10 10.76
N LEU A 56 -13.89 -0.80 9.52
CA LEU A 56 -12.57 -0.37 9.09
C LEU A 56 -12.51 1.16 9.16
N SER A 57 -11.64 1.72 10.01
CA SER A 57 -11.44 3.17 10.17
C SER A 57 -10.01 3.47 10.60
N GLY A 58 -9.51 4.67 10.29
CA GLY A 58 -8.16 5.07 10.66
C GLY A 58 -7.08 4.57 9.71
N VAL A 59 -5.89 4.32 10.24
CA VAL A 59 -4.67 3.95 9.50
C VAL A 59 -4.22 2.56 9.89
N TYR A 60 -3.94 1.73 8.91
CA TYR A 60 -3.41 0.37 9.06
C TYR A 60 -2.04 0.28 8.39
N VAL A 61 -1.07 -0.33 9.06
CA VAL A 61 0.33 -0.34 8.64
C VAL A 61 0.89 -1.76 8.70
N SER A 62 1.60 -2.18 7.66
CA SER A 62 2.37 -3.43 7.70
C SER A 62 3.60 -3.28 8.59
N GLU A 63 4.18 -4.40 8.98
CA GLU A 63 5.54 -4.39 9.55
C GLU A 63 6.54 -3.79 8.56
N CYS A 64 7.70 -3.36 9.08
CA CYS A 64 8.82 -2.93 8.25
C CYS A 64 9.44 -4.17 7.58
N ASP A 65 9.30 -4.27 6.28
CA ASP A 65 9.79 -5.39 5.49
C ASP A 65 11.08 -5.01 4.75
N THR A 66 12.16 -5.74 5.04
CA THR A 66 13.45 -5.58 4.36
C THR A 66 13.61 -6.57 3.20
N THR A 67 12.93 -7.71 3.22
CA THR A 67 13.16 -8.81 2.28
C THR A 67 12.51 -8.53 0.93
N GLN A 68 11.21 -8.28 0.92
CA GLN A 68 10.46 -8.07 -0.31
C GLN A 68 10.84 -6.73 -0.95
N PHE A 69 11.01 -5.69 -0.15
CA PHE A 69 11.39 -4.38 -0.66
C PHE A 69 12.81 -4.34 -1.22
N GLN A 70 13.78 -5.01 -0.61
CA GLN A 70 15.12 -5.13 -1.20
C GLN A 70 15.12 -6.00 -2.45
N ALA A 71 14.35 -7.08 -2.47
CA ALA A 71 14.23 -7.92 -3.66
C ALA A 71 13.59 -7.17 -4.83
N ALA A 72 12.69 -6.22 -4.54
CA ALA A 72 12.06 -5.36 -5.54
C ALA A 72 12.88 -4.11 -5.90
N ALA A 73 13.94 -3.77 -5.14
CA ALA A 73 14.76 -2.59 -5.39
C ALA A 73 15.29 -2.57 -6.83
N ASN A 74 15.35 -1.37 -7.43
CA ASN A 74 15.71 -1.15 -8.83
C ASN A 74 14.73 -1.77 -9.85
N THR A 75 13.50 -2.02 -9.45
CA THR A 75 12.41 -2.41 -10.34
C THR A 75 11.42 -1.25 -10.51
N TYR A 76 10.33 -1.47 -11.21
CA TYR A 76 9.35 -0.50 -11.68
C TYR A 76 9.01 0.66 -10.71
N TYR A 77 8.70 0.33 -9.45
CA TYR A 77 8.25 1.31 -8.45
C TYR A 77 9.23 1.48 -7.29
N PHE A 78 10.27 0.67 -7.25
CA PHE A 78 11.17 0.58 -6.12
C PHE A 78 12.55 1.15 -6.50
N PRO A 79 12.90 2.34 -5.98
CA PRO A 79 14.22 2.92 -6.18
C PRO A 79 15.34 1.96 -5.79
N ALA A 80 16.50 2.09 -6.45
CA ALA A 80 17.66 1.25 -6.18
C ALA A 80 18.23 1.45 -4.76
N ASP A 81 17.91 2.57 -4.10
CA ASP A 81 18.29 2.88 -2.72
C ASP A 81 17.28 2.36 -1.68
N THR A 82 16.27 1.58 -2.09
CA THR A 82 15.28 1.01 -1.18
C THR A 82 15.89 -0.18 -0.42
N LEU A 83 16.02 -0.05 0.89
CA LEU A 83 16.48 -1.12 1.80
C LEU A 83 15.36 -1.72 2.64
N SER A 84 14.25 -1.02 2.79
CA SER A 84 13.05 -1.53 3.46
C SER A 84 11.81 -0.78 3.00
N GLY A 85 10.64 -1.26 3.39
CA GLY A 85 9.38 -0.59 3.11
C GLY A 85 8.25 -0.98 4.04
N ARG A 86 7.17 -0.20 3.94
CA ARG A 86 5.88 -0.47 4.58
C ARG A 86 4.76 -0.23 3.60
N ALA A 87 3.77 -1.07 3.65
CA ALA A 87 2.49 -0.81 3.04
C ALA A 87 1.54 -0.18 4.08
N VAL A 88 0.75 0.81 3.64
CA VAL A 88 -0.13 1.57 4.51
C VAL A 88 -1.50 1.68 3.86
N ILE A 89 -2.56 1.44 4.61
CA ILE A 89 -3.94 1.67 4.20
C ILE A 89 -4.51 2.78 5.08
N VAL A 90 -5.08 3.78 4.45
CA VAL A 90 -5.73 4.90 5.14
C VAL A 90 -7.19 4.95 4.71
N VAL A 91 -8.12 4.79 5.62
CA VAL A 91 -9.54 5.02 5.34
C VAL A 91 -9.75 6.52 5.23
N THR A 92 -10.18 7.00 4.07
CA THR A 92 -10.33 8.43 3.76
C THR A 92 -11.80 8.87 3.62
N GLY A 93 -12.72 7.94 3.76
CA GLY A 93 -14.16 8.18 3.71
C GLY A 93 -14.93 6.87 3.88
N ASP A 94 -16.25 6.95 3.88
CA ASP A 94 -17.11 5.78 4.07
C ASP A 94 -17.04 4.78 2.90
N THR A 95 -16.63 5.26 1.74
CA THR A 95 -16.44 4.47 0.51
C THR A 95 -15.11 4.74 -0.16
N SER A 96 -14.12 5.24 0.57
CA SER A 96 -12.82 5.57 0.01
C SER A 96 -11.65 5.21 0.92
N PHE A 97 -10.51 4.88 0.32
CA PHE A 97 -9.26 4.65 1.02
C PHE A 97 -8.05 5.05 0.16
N SER A 98 -6.89 5.24 0.80
CA SER A 98 -5.59 5.35 0.15
C SER A 98 -4.80 4.08 0.42
N ASP A 99 -4.25 3.51 -0.65
CA ASP A 99 -3.32 2.38 -0.60
C ASP A 99 -1.91 2.93 -0.88
N GLU A 100 -1.05 2.90 0.13
CA GLU A 100 0.23 3.58 0.09
C GLU A 100 1.39 2.60 0.23
N MET A 101 2.50 2.92 -0.44
CA MET A 101 3.76 2.23 -0.34
C MET A 101 4.84 3.22 0.06
N HIS A 102 5.44 3.01 1.22
CA HIS A 102 6.51 3.83 1.76
C HIS A 102 7.84 3.09 1.67
N MET A 103 8.79 3.65 0.96
CA MET A 103 10.12 3.10 0.70
C MET A 103 11.18 3.86 1.51
N PHE A 104 12.18 3.15 2.04
CA PHE A 104 13.17 3.70 2.95
C PHE A 104 14.58 3.29 2.53
N THR A 105 15.55 4.19 2.82
CA THR A 105 16.98 3.99 2.57
C THR A 105 17.70 3.27 3.71
N ASP A 106 16.98 2.86 4.75
CA ASP A 106 17.50 2.11 5.88
C ASP A 106 16.62 0.88 6.18
N THR A 107 17.12 -0.03 7.00
CA THR A 107 16.43 -1.29 7.34
C THR A 107 15.43 -1.16 8.49
N SER A 108 15.29 0.03 9.08
CA SER A 108 14.40 0.31 10.20
C SER A 108 13.14 1.10 9.81
N CYS A 109 12.92 1.34 8.51
CA CYS A 109 11.82 2.13 7.99
C CYS A 109 11.75 3.55 8.61
N SER A 110 12.89 4.23 8.72
CA SER A 110 12.99 5.54 9.35
C SER A 110 13.29 6.68 8.37
N THR A 111 14.17 6.48 7.39
CA THR A 111 14.59 7.49 6.42
C THR A 111 13.97 7.21 5.06
N ARG A 112 13.01 8.02 4.65
CA ARG A 112 12.28 7.81 3.41
C ARG A 112 13.13 8.00 2.16
N SER A 113 13.00 7.07 1.20
CA SER A 113 13.44 7.19 -0.17
C SER A 113 12.32 7.77 -1.05
N GLY A 114 11.16 7.15 -1.01
CA GLY A 114 9.98 7.56 -1.79
C GLY A 114 8.67 7.10 -1.17
N THR A 115 7.58 7.65 -1.67
CA THR A 115 6.22 7.22 -1.34
C THR A 115 5.37 7.22 -2.59
N ILE A 116 4.56 6.17 -2.75
CA ILE A 116 3.53 6.07 -3.78
C ILE A 116 2.20 5.87 -3.07
N LYS A 117 1.16 6.58 -3.52
CA LYS A 117 -0.19 6.50 -2.97
C LYS A 117 -1.20 6.35 -4.10
N ASN A 118 -2.10 5.39 -3.97
CA ASN A 118 -3.22 5.19 -4.88
C ASN A 118 -4.51 5.51 -4.14
N GLY A 119 -5.25 6.52 -4.61
CA GLY A 119 -6.60 6.80 -4.14
C GLY A 119 -7.59 5.80 -4.71
N ARG A 120 -8.48 5.31 -3.87
CA ARG A 120 -9.50 4.33 -4.20
C ARG A 120 -10.86 4.83 -3.70
N ASP A 121 -11.85 4.85 -4.59
CA ASP A 121 -13.22 5.30 -4.30
C ASP A 121 -14.26 4.27 -4.74
N ASN A 122 -15.51 4.56 -4.41
CA ASN A 122 -16.65 3.70 -4.73
C ASN A 122 -16.50 2.28 -4.15
N VAL A 123 -15.92 2.19 -2.94
CA VAL A 123 -15.78 0.92 -2.24
C VAL A 123 -17.15 0.30 -2.00
N THR A 124 -17.33 -0.91 -2.49
CA THR A 124 -18.54 -1.71 -2.26
C THR A 124 -18.13 -3.05 -1.69
N VAL A 125 -18.63 -3.35 -0.50
CA VAL A 125 -18.43 -4.64 0.15
C VAL A 125 -19.55 -5.58 -0.27
N GLY A 126 -19.18 -6.67 -0.93
CA GLY A 126 -20.09 -7.69 -1.46
C GLY A 126 -20.22 -8.89 -0.53
N SER A 127 -20.42 -10.06 -1.12
CA SER A 127 -20.68 -11.30 -0.40
C SER A 127 -19.48 -11.80 0.38
N ALA A 128 -19.74 -12.46 1.50
CA ALA A 128 -18.73 -13.21 2.23
C ALA A 128 -18.20 -14.38 1.39
N SER A 129 -16.91 -14.67 1.54
CA SER A 129 -16.22 -15.82 0.98
C SER A 129 -15.39 -16.47 2.11
N GLY A 130 -15.98 -17.34 2.90
CA GLY A 130 -15.46 -17.79 4.19
C GLY A 130 -15.41 -16.62 5.18
N ASP A 131 -14.24 -16.38 5.76
CA ASP A 131 -13.98 -15.27 6.70
C ASP A 131 -13.62 -13.95 5.98
N ASN A 132 -13.62 -13.95 4.66
CA ASN A 132 -13.23 -12.81 3.85
C ASN A 132 -14.45 -12.23 3.11
N TYR A 133 -14.31 -11.01 2.59
CA TYR A 133 -15.36 -10.30 1.87
C TYR A 133 -14.86 -9.89 0.49
N GLN A 134 -15.67 -10.14 -0.53
CA GLN A 134 -15.43 -9.59 -1.87
C GLN A 134 -15.63 -8.08 -1.82
N VAL A 135 -14.70 -7.32 -2.42
CA VAL A 135 -14.75 -5.86 -2.45
C VAL A 135 -14.47 -5.38 -3.85
N THR A 136 -15.17 -4.34 -4.26
CA THR A 136 -14.90 -3.63 -5.51
C THR A 136 -14.63 -2.16 -5.23
N TYR A 137 -13.79 -1.52 -6.02
CA TYR A 137 -13.45 -0.10 -5.94
C TYR A 137 -12.88 0.41 -7.26
N ASN A 138 -12.78 1.73 -7.39
CA ASN A 138 -12.20 2.38 -8.56
C ASN A 138 -10.87 3.04 -8.21
N SER A 139 -9.93 3.09 -9.16
CA SER A 139 -8.69 3.85 -9.06
C SER A 139 -8.96 5.31 -9.43
N THR A 140 -8.83 6.24 -8.48
CA THR A 140 -9.25 7.64 -8.67
C THR A 140 -8.12 8.63 -8.63
N SER A 141 -6.99 8.28 -8.05
CA SER A 141 -5.78 9.12 -8.06
C SER A 141 -4.52 8.31 -7.90
N PHE A 142 -3.44 8.86 -8.41
CA PHE A 142 -2.08 8.40 -8.17
C PHE A 142 -1.28 9.59 -7.65
N LYS A 143 -0.49 9.37 -6.59
CA LYS A 143 0.40 10.38 -6.03
C LYS A 143 1.77 9.79 -5.79
N ALA A 144 2.80 10.61 -5.97
CA ALA A 144 4.17 10.22 -5.69
C ALA A 144 4.93 11.33 -4.98
N THR A 145 5.85 10.94 -4.12
CA THR A 145 6.83 11.83 -3.48
C THR A 145 8.19 11.18 -3.54
N ALA A 146 9.17 11.86 -4.06
CA ALA A 146 10.57 11.44 -4.01
C ALA A 146 11.30 12.22 -2.90
N TYR A 147 11.99 11.53 -2.01
CA TYR A 147 12.82 12.15 -0.96
C TYR A 147 14.32 12.09 -1.31
N THR A 148 14.69 11.24 -2.27
CA THR A 148 16.05 11.13 -2.81
C THR A 148 16.05 11.35 -4.32
N THR A 149 17.21 11.71 -4.87
CA THR A 149 17.37 11.81 -6.33
C THR A 149 17.24 10.46 -7.01
N VAL A 150 17.66 9.37 -6.34
CA VAL A 150 17.51 8.01 -6.85
C VAL A 150 16.03 7.64 -6.99
N ALA A 151 15.22 7.95 -5.96
CA ALA A 151 13.77 7.73 -6.01
C ALA A 151 13.10 8.58 -7.10
N ARG A 152 13.47 9.85 -7.21
CA ARG A 152 12.97 10.74 -8.27
C ARG A 152 13.23 10.14 -9.66
N ASP A 153 14.46 9.76 -9.93
CA ASP A 153 14.87 9.28 -11.25
C ASP A 153 14.19 7.94 -11.58
N ASN A 154 14.08 7.03 -10.61
CA ASN A 154 13.40 5.75 -10.78
C ASN A 154 11.88 5.93 -11.02
N ILE A 155 11.20 6.69 -10.16
CA ILE A 155 9.74 6.93 -10.29
C ILE A 155 9.47 7.66 -11.61
N THR A 156 10.28 8.65 -12.00
CA THR A 156 10.16 9.34 -13.28
C THR A 156 10.31 8.39 -14.45
N ALA A 157 11.31 7.53 -14.43
CA ALA A 157 11.58 6.61 -15.54
C ALA A 157 10.50 5.53 -15.71
N HIS A 158 9.97 5.03 -14.63
CA HIS A 158 9.12 3.83 -14.65
C HIS A 158 7.64 4.09 -14.43
N VAL A 159 7.30 5.09 -13.64
CA VAL A 159 5.89 5.42 -13.31
C VAL A 159 5.38 6.51 -14.22
N ILE A 160 6.18 7.55 -14.44
CA ILE A 160 5.77 8.78 -15.10
C ILE A 160 5.94 8.72 -16.61
N GLY A 161 6.59 7.72 -17.16
CA GLY A 161 6.87 7.60 -18.61
C GLY A 161 5.66 7.80 -19.53
N ASN A 162 4.44 7.85 -18.95
CA ASN A 162 3.18 8.13 -19.65
C ASN A 162 2.24 9.09 -18.89
N ILE A 163 2.68 9.72 -17.81
CA ILE A 163 1.88 10.60 -16.94
C ILE A 163 2.58 11.95 -16.90
N SER A 164 2.15 12.88 -17.74
CA SER A 164 2.85 14.16 -17.98
C SER A 164 2.72 15.20 -16.87
N ASP A 165 1.81 15.01 -15.94
CA ASP A 165 1.45 15.98 -14.88
C ASP A 165 2.03 15.64 -13.50
N ILE A 166 2.80 14.56 -13.39
CA ILE A 166 3.59 14.28 -12.19
C ILE A 166 4.94 15.00 -12.27
N ASP A 167 5.19 15.92 -11.35
CA ASP A 167 6.45 16.64 -11.20
C ASP A 167 7.14 16.27 -9.89
N LEU A 168 8.30 15.64 -9.97
CA LEU A 168 9.13 15.24 -8.82
C LEU A 168 10.46 16.04 -8.74
N THR A 169 10.56 17.16 -9.41
CA THR A 169 11.79 17.97 -9.43
C THR A 169 12.15 18.50 -8.05
N THR A 170 11.15 18.79 -7.20
CA THR A 170 11.33 19.21 -5.82
C THR A 170 11.23 18.02 -4.88
N LEU A 171 12.35 17.63 -4.25
CA LEU A 171 12.37 16.53 -3.29
C LEU A 171 11.50 16.84 -2.07
N GLY A 172 10.74 15.83 -1.60
CA GLY A 172 9.83 15.95 -0.47
C GLY A 172 8.47 16.58 -0.81
N GLN A 173 8.27 17.04 -2.03
CA GLN A 173 6.98 17.55 -2.49
C GLN A 173 6.15 16.41 -3.12
N GLU A 174 4.90 16.27 -2.68
CA GLU A 174 3.95 15.33 -3.29
C GLU A 174 3.42 15.91 -4.60
N SER A 175 3.45 15.10 -5.64
CA SER A 175 2.83 15.39 -6.92
C SER A 175 1.72 14.37 -7.21
N SER A 176 0.67 14.78 -7.91
CA SER A 176 -0.53 13.98 -8.09
C SER A 176 -1.01 13.96 -9.53
N HIS A 177 -1.59 12.83 -9.91
CA HIS A 177 -2.28 12.61 -11.16
C HIS A 177 -3.67 12.01 -10.90
N GLY A 178 -4.64 12.30 -11.74
CA GLY A 178 -5.94 11.65 -11.70
C GLY A 178 -5.81 10.16 -12.04
N GLY A 179 -6.60 9.31 -11.38
CA GLY A 179 -6.66 7.89 -11.72
C GLY A 179 -7.35 7.66 -13.05
N ASP A 180 -7.19 6.46 -13.59
CA ASP A 180 -7.86 6.00 -14.82
C ASP A 180 -9.31 5.60 -14.60
N ASN A 181 -9.80 5.70 -13.36
CA ASN A 181 -11.11 5.27 -12.90
C ASN A 181 -11.43 3.80 -13.21
N ALA A 182 -10.40 2.99 -13.41
CA ALA A 182 -10.54 1.56 -13.62
C ALA A 182 -11.13 0.88 -12.39
N ALA A 183 -12.02 -0.09 -12.63
CA ALA A 183 -12.64 -0.87 -11.58
C ALA A 183 -11.73 -2.06 -11.20
N TYR A 184 -11.56 -2.25 -9.91
CA TYR A 184 -10.79 -3.35 -9.33
C TYR A 184 -11.68 -4.23 -8.46
N LYS A 185 -11.29 -5.48 -8.33
CA LYS A 185 -11.87 -6.43 -7.39
C LYS A 185 -10.81 -6.89 -6.41
N ASN A 186 -11.20 -7.08 -5.18
CA ASN A 186 -10.31 -7.54 -4.13
C ASN A 186 -11.03 -8.46 -3.14
N LEU A 187 -10.26 -9.03 -2.22
CA LEU A 187 -10.75 -9.86 -1.13
C LEU A 187 -10.19 -9.28 0.16
N TRP A 188 -11.05 -8.92 1.12
CA TRP A 188 -10.64 -8.32 2.38
C TRP A 188 -10.95 -9.22 3.57
N SER A 189 -10.01 -9.30 4.48
CA SER A 189 -10.18 -9.85 5.83
C SER A 189 -9.96 -8.74 6.83
N VAL A 190 -10.95 -8.48 7.68
CA VAL A 190 -10.93 -7.37 8.63
C VAL A 190 -11.28 -7.85 10.02
N THR A 191 -10.50 -7.46 11.00
CA THR A 191 -10.82 -7.57 12.43
C THR A 191 -10.87 -6.18 13.06
N SER A 192 -11.10 -6.08 14.36
CA SER A 192 -11.07 -4.79 15.08
C SER A 192 -9.70 -4.10 15.04
N THR A 193 -8.62 -4.82 14.79
CA THR A 193 -7.23 -4.31 14.86
C THR A 193 -6.39 -4.63 13.65
N THR A 194 -6.85 -5.49 12.75
CA THR A 194 -6.08 -5.92 11.58
C THR A 194 -6.88 -5.80 10.29
N TYR A 195 -6.16 -5.59 9.22
CA TYR A 195 -6.65 -5.61 7.84
C TYR A 195 -5.71 -6.47 7.00
N GLN A 196 -6.29 -7.26 6.11
CA GLN A 196 -5.56 -7.98 5.06
C GLN A 196 -6.34 -7.86 3.76
N LYS A 197 -5.64 -7.86 2.64
CA LYS A 197 -6.24 -7.84 1.31
C LYS A 197 -5.72 -8.98 0.44
N GLY A 198 -6.46 -9.34 -0.59
CA GLY A 198 -5.98 -10.20 -1.65
C GLY A 198 -5.06 -9.47 -2.61
N GLU A 199 -4.33 -10.22 -3.42
CA GLU A 199 -3.54 -9.65 -4.51
C GLU A 199 -4.45 -8.89 -5.48
N GLU A 200 -4.05 -7.67 -5.86
CA GLU A 200 -4.75 -6.90 -6.89
C GLU A 200 -4.39 -7.45 -8.27
N LEU A 201 -5.34 -8.14 -8.89
CA LEU A 201 -5.15 -8.77 -10.18
C LEU A 201 -5.58 -7.85 -11.32
N ASP A 202 -4.86 -7.91 -12.43
CA ASP A 202 -5.19 -7.18 -13.64
C ASP A 202 -6.59 -7.56 -14.19
N ASN A 203 -7.20 -6.60 -14.92
CA ASN A 203 -8.50 -6.77 -15.58
C ASN A 203 -9.71 -7.04 -14.67
N GLY A 204 -9.66 -6.61 -13.40
CA GLY A 204 -10.77 -6.76 -12.47
C GLY A 204 -11.09 -8.21 -12.13
N THR A 205 -10.12 -9.10 -12.21
CA THR A 205 -10.25 -10.49 -11.74
C THR A 205 -10.37 -10.49 -10.21
N GLN A 206 -11.30 -11.28 -9.67
CA GLN A 206 -11.44 -11.46 -8.23
C GLN A 206 -10.31 -12.34 -7.69
N PRO A 207 -9.49 -11.88 -6.72
CA PRO A 207 -8.54 -12.75 -6.05
C PRO A 207 -9.27 -13.83 -5.24
N THR A 208 -8.65 -15.00 -5.13
CA THR A 208 -9.19 -16.17 -4.44
C THR A 208 -8.53 -16.42 -3.08
N ALA A 209 -7.45 -15.69 -2.78
CA ALA A 209 -6.71 -15.80 -1.53
C ALA A 209 -6.31 -14.40 -1.01
N ILE A 210 -6.11 -14.33 0.29
CA ILE A 210 -5.52 -13.18 0.96
C ILE A 210 -4.00 -13.19 0.74
N ASP A 211 -3.42 -12.02 0.54
CA ASP A 211 -1.98 -11.79 0.48
C ASP A 211 -1.31 -12.03 1.85
N SER A 212 0.00 -12.19 1.83
CA SER A 212 0.82 -12.43 3.03
C SER A 212 0.90 -11.22 3.98
N PHE A 213 0.63 -10.01 3.50
CA PHE A 213 0.71 -8.81 4.32
C PHE A 213 -0.44 -8.70 5.31
N THR A 214 -0.09 -8.55 6.58
CA THR A 214 -1.03 -8.15 7.63
C THR A 214 -0.74 -6.70 8.02
N TYR A 215 -1.79 -5.90 7.97
CA TYR A 215 -1.75 -4.51 8.38
C TYR A 215 -2.37 -4.39 9.77
N THR A 216 -1.67 -3.75 10.70
CA THR A 216 -2.16 -3.52 12.06
C THR A 216 -2.62 -2.08 12.20
N LYS A 217 -3.74 -1.86 12.88
CA LYS A 217 -4.26 -0.52 13.15
C LYS A 217 -3.24 0.29 13.96
N SER A 218 -2.84 1.45 13.45
CA SER A 218 -1.78 2.29 13.99
C SER A 218 -2.31 3.58 14.61
N CYS A 219 -3.22 4.25 13.94
CA CYS A 219 -3.80 5.52 14.40
C CYS A 219 -5.22 5.72 13.84
N GLU A 220 -5.98 6.65 14.44
CA GLU A 220 -7.33 7.07 14.04
C GLU A 220 -7.26 8.22 13.02
#